data_548be2c33e5389928f1262e423778f0b
#
_entry.id   548be2c33e5389928f1262e423778f0b
#
_cell.length_a   1.000
_cell.length_b   1.000
_cell.length_c   1.000
_cell.angle_alpha   90.00
_cell.angle_beta   90.00
_cell.angle_gamma   90.00
#
_symmetry.space_group_name_H-M   'P 1'
#
loop_
_entity.id
_entity.type
_entity.pdbx_description
1 polymer ?
#
loop_
_entity_poly.entity_id
_entity_poly.type
_entity_poly.pdbx_seq_one_letter_code
_entity_poly.pdbx_strand_id
1 'polypeptide(L)'
;MALVLAANAGSSSLKIALYTVGDSDDKLKLIVNSSISSISSPPANFSFEYGNNVTKDTVDVIHDHATAFAHFLARLQSEASIERRNIRYICHRVVHGGDYTRPVQITAESYHHIEELSNLAPLYVAYTILLTLSSRISQT
;
A
#
# COMPACT_ATOMS: atom_id res chain seq x y z
N MET A 1 2.58 -1.75 -20.42
CA MET A 1 1.83 -2.29 -19.27
C MET A 1 2.35 -1.64 -17.99
N ALA A 2 1.52 -0.97 -17.25
CA ALA A 2 1.88 -0.32 -16.00
C ALA A 2 1.33 -1.07 -14.80
N LEU A 3 2.10 -1.12 -13.72
CA LEU A 3 1.67 -1.69 -12.44
C LEU A 3 1.16 -0.57 -11.53
N VAL A 4 -0.02 -0.77 -10.97
CA VAL A 4 -0.69 0.14 -10.04
C VAL A 4 -0.94 -0.59 -8.73
N LEU A 5 -0.43 -0.06 -7.65
CA LEU A 5 -0.67 -0.58 -6.31
C LEU A 5 -1.74 0.27 -5.62
N ALA A 6 -2.74 -0.41 -5.07
CA ALA A 6 -3.76 0.22 -4.24
C ALA A 6 -3.60 -0.26 -2.80
N ALA A 7 -3.51 0.67 -1.86
CA ALA A 7 -3.35 0.37 -0.44
C ALA A 7 -4.46 1.00 0.39
N ASN A 8 -4.92 0.27 1.39
CA ASN A 8 -5.90 0.73 2.36
C ASN A 8 -5.46 0.29 3.75
N ALA A 9 -5.09 1.26 4.58
CA ALA A 9 -4.64 1.03 5.95
C ALA A 9 -5.76 1.29 6.95
N GLY A 10 -6.04 0.30 7.78
CA GLY A 10 -6.85 0.46 8.99
C GLY A 10 -5.97 0.64 10.22
N SER A 11 -6.54 0.76 11.40
CA SER A 11 -5.80 0.94 12.65
C SER A 11 -4.84 -0.23 12.97
N SER A 12 -5.23 -1.44 12.61
CA SER A 12 -4.45 -2.67 12.83
C SER A 12 -4.42 -3.58 11.61
N SER A 13 -4.69 -3.04 10.44
CA SER A 13 -4.78 -3.79 9.20
C SER A 13 -4.20 -3.04 8.01
N LEU A 14 -3.78 -3.80 7.01
CA LEU A 14 -3.31 -3.28 5.75
C LEU A 14 -3.81 -4.19 4.63
N LYS A 15 -4.53 -3.63 3.68
CA LYS A 15 -4.98 -4.34 2.48
C LYS A 15 -4.30 -3.74 1.27
N ILE A 16 -3.71 -4.59 0.45
CA ILE A 16 -2.95 -4.18 -0.73
C ILE A 16 -3.43 -4.99 -1.93
N ALA A 17 -3.66 -4.31 -3.03
CA ALA A 17 -3.98 -4.93 -4.30
C ALA A 17 -3.05 -4.38 -5.39
N LEU A 18 -2.53 -5.23 -6.24
CA LEU A 18 -1.68 -4.86 -7.36
C LEU A 18 -2.40 -5.18 -8.66
N TYR A 19 -2.46 -4.20 -9.53
CA TYR A 19 -3.16 -4.27 -10.82
C TYR A 19 -2.20 -4.00 -11.96
N THR A 20 -2.49 -4.56 -13.12
CA THR A 20 -1.94 -4.11 -14.40
C THR A 20 -2.95 -3.24 -15.12
N VAL A 21 -2.45 -2.22 -15.83
CA VAL A 21 -3.24 -1.40 -16.73
C VAL A 21 -2.79 -1.69 -18.14
N GLY A 22 -3.72 -2.11 -19.01
CA GLY A 22 -3.44 -2.34 -20.41
C GLY A 22 -3.37 -1.02 -21.20
N ASP A 23 -2.52 -0.99 -22.23
CA ASP A 23 -2.33 0.21 -23.05
C ASP A 23 -3.54 0.56 -23.93
N SER A 24 -4.44 -0.40 -24.18
CA SER A 24 -5.54 -0.23 -25.15
C SER A 24 -6.94 -0.22 -24.55
N ASP A 25 -7.14 -0.69 -23.33
CA ASP A 25 -8.49 -0.95 -22.82
C ASP A 25 -8.85 -0.16 -21.56
N ASP A 26 -7.93 0.58 -20.96
CA ASP A 26 -8.08 1.24 -19.65
C ASP A 26 -8.64 0.31 -18.56
N LYS A 27 -8.56 -1.00 -18.76
CA LYS A 27 -9.06 -1.99 -17.82
C LYS A 27 -7.98 -2.38 -16.83
N LEU A 28 -8.35 -2.33 -15.56
CA LEU A 28 -7.52 -2.84 -14.47
C LEU A 28 -7.69 -4.36 -14.38
N LYS A 29 -6.56 -5.07 -14.35
CA LYS A 29 -6.53 -6.50 -14.06
C LYS A 29 -5.81 -6.74 -12.73
N LEU A 30 -6.52 -7.33 -11.79
CA LEU A 30 -5.94 -7.72 -10.50
C LEU A 30 -4.94 -8.86 -10.69
N ILE A 31 -3.72 -8.68 -10.19
CA ILE A 31 -2.67 -9.72 -10.24
C ILE A 31 -2.25 -10.21 -8.87
N VAL A 32 -2.26 -9.35 -7.85
CA VAL A 32 -1.93 -9.71 -6.47
C VAL A 32 -2.94 -9.09 -5.52
N ASN A 33 -3.38 -9.86 -4.56
CA ASN A 33 -4.20 -9.40 -3.45
C ASN A 33 -3.57 -9.85 -2.13
N SER A 34 -3.42 -8.94 -1.17
CA SER A 34 -2.83 -9.25 0.12
C SER A 34 -3.59 -8.55 1.24
N SER A 35 -3.67 -9.23 2.36
CA SER A 35 -4.34 -8.72 3.56
C SER A 35 -3.49 -9.03 4.78
N ILE A 36 -3.26 -8.03 5.61
CA ILE A 36 -2.52 -8.16 6.86
C ILE A 36 -3.40 -7.63 7.98
N SER A 37 -3.58 -8.42 9.01
CA SER A 37 -4.41 -8.08 10.15
C SER A 37 -3.67 -8.32 11.46
N SER A 38 -4.22 -7.82 12.56
CA SER A 38 -3.63 -7.93 13.91
C SER A 38 -2.21 -7.35 13.99
N ILE A 39 -1.97 -6.28 13.26
CA ILE A 39 -0.66 -5.60 13.22
C ILE A 39 -0.26 -5.08 14.60
N SER A 40 -1.24 -4.53 15.34
CA SER A 40 -1.01 -4.00 16.70
C SER A 40 -0.89 -5.07 17.78
N SER A 41 -1.17 -6.32 17.44
CA SER A 41 -1.17 -7.47 18.38
C SER A 41 -0.45 -8.66 17.74
N PRO A 42 0.87 -8.61 17.64
CA PRO A 42 1.66 -9.70 17.07
C PRO A 42 1.39 -11.06 17.72
N PRO A 43 1.42 -12.15 16.95
CA PRO A 43 1.80 -12.21 15.54
C PRO A 43 0.70 -11.71 14.61
N ALA A 44 1.08 -11.03 13.53
CA ALA A 44 0.14 -10.58 12.51
C ALA A 44 -0.30 -11.75 11.62
N ASN A 45 -1.52 -11.67 11.11
CA ASN A 45 -2.01 -12.62 10.12
C ASN A 45 -1.74 -12.03 8.73
N PHE A 46 -1.02 -12.78 7.91
CA PHE A 46 -0.63 -12.37 6.57
C PHE A 46 -1.24 -13.31 5.53
N SER A 47 -1.90 -12.74 4.55
CA SER A 47 -2.46 -13.44 3.40
C SER A 47 -1.92 -12.85 2.12
N PHE A 48 -1.52 -13.70 1.19
CA PHE A 48 -1.00 -13.29 -0.12
C PHE A 48 -1.58 -14.19 -1.20
N GLU A 49 -2.21 -13.59 -2.19
CA GLU A 49 -2.84 -14.28 -3.30
C GLU A 49 -2.24 -13.81 -4.63
N TYR A 50 -1.66 -14.74 -5.36
CA TYR A 50 -1.08 -14.51 -6.68
C TYR A 50 -1.46 -15.65 -7.61
N GLY A 51 -2.17 -15.32 -8.70
CA GLY A 51 -2.71 -16.34 -9.59
C GLY A 51 -3.68 -17.27 -8.86
N ASN A 52 -3.42 -18.57 -8.92
CA ASN A 52 -4.21 -19.58 -8.22
C ASN A 52 -3.61 -19.96 -6.85
N ASN A 53 -2.52 -19.32 -6.45
CA ASN A 53 -1.83 -19.61 -5.20
C ASN A 53 -2.27 -18.64 -4.11
N VAL A 54 -2.72 -19.19 -2.99
CA VAL A 54 -3.05 -18.43 -1.78
C VAL A 54 -2.17 -18.95 -0.65
N THR A 55 -1.39 -18.05 -0.06
CA THR A 55 -0.59 -18.36 1.13
C THR A 55 -1.11 -17.57 2.33
N LYS A 56 -1.17 -18.22 3.48
CA LYS A 56 -1.58 -17.63 4.75
C LYS A 56 -0.60 -18.00 5.83
N ASP A 57 -0.02 -17.00 6.44
CA ASP A 57 0.98 -17.16 7.48
C ASP A 57 0.68 -16.30 8.69
N THR A 58 1.27 -16.67 9.83
CA THR A 58 1.42 -15.78 10.97
C THR A 58 2.85 -15.26 11.01
N VAL A 59 3.03 -13.96 11.22
CA VAL A 59 4.34 -13.30 11.10
C VAL A 59 4.64 -12.48 12.34
N ASP A 60 5.67 -12.85 13.08
CA ASP A 60 6.06 -12.19 14.34
C ASP A 60 6.76 -10.86 14.12
N VAL A 61 7.47 -10.71 13.00
CA VAL A 61 8.25 -9.49 12.71
C VAL A 61 7.39 -8.30 12.28
N ILE A 62 6.12 -8.53 11.96
CA ILE A 62 5.18 -7.46 11.65
C ILE A 62 4.63 -6.91 12.97
N HIS A 63 4.91 -5.64 13.25
CA HIS A 63 4.44 -4.95 14.46
C HIS A 63 3.90 -3.54 14.19
N ASP A 64 4.05 -3.06 12.96
CA ASP A 64 3.50 -1.79 12.48
C ASP A 64 3.21 -1.88 10.98
N HIS A 65 2.65 -0.81 10.41
CA HIS A 65 2.30 -0.80 8.99
C HIS A 65 3.53 -0.73 8.08
N ALA A 66 4.62 -0.15 8.54
CA ALA A 66 5.86 -0.11 7.79
C ALA A 66 6.47 -1.51 7.63
N THR A 67 6.52 -2.28 8.72
CA THR A 67 6.99 -3.68 8.68
C THR A 67 6.04 -4.59 7.91
N ALA A 68 4.72 -4.34 8.00
CA ALA A 68 3.72 -5.04 7.19
C ALA A 68 3.96 -4.82 5.69
N PHE A 69 4.16 -3.58 5.30
CA PHE A 69 4.40 -3.24 3.90
C PHE A 69 5.74 -3.80 3.39
N ALA A 70 6.78 -3.73 4.19
CA ALA A 70 8.08 -4.32 3.86
C ALA A 70 7.98 -5.84 3.65
N HIS A 71 7.21 -6.52 4.50
CA HIS A 71 6.95 -7.95 4.36
C HIS A 71 6.20 -8.27 3.06
N PHE A 72 5.19 -7.46 2.73
CA PHE A 72 4.47 -7.57 1.45
C PHE A 72 5.41 -7.43 0.25
N LEU A 73 6.28 -6.42 0.24
CA LEU A 73 7.23 -6.22 -0.86
C LEU A 73 8.21 -7.38 -1.02
N ALA A 74 8.69 -7.94 0.09
CA ALA A 74 9.56 -9.11 0.07
C ALA A 74 8.84 -10.33 -0.52
N ARG A 75 7.58 -10.54 -0.15
CA ARG A 75 6.77 -11.64 -0.68
C ARG A 75 6.43 -11.44 -2.16
N LEU A 76 6.16 -10.21 -2.56
CA LEU A 76 5.92 -9.85 -3.95
C LEU A 76 7.11 -10.20 -4.84
N GLN A 77 8.32 -9.90 -4.37
CA GLN A 77 9.53 -10.26 -5.09
C GLN A 77 9.77 -11.77 -5.13
N SER A 78 9.58 -12.47 -4.02
CA SER A 78 9.87 -13.90 -3.93
C SER A 78 8.84 -14.76 -4.68
N GLU A 79 7.57 -14.42 -4.67
CA GLU A 79 6.51 -15.24 -5.26
C GLU A 79 6.07 -14.79 -6.66
N ALA A 80 6.08 -13.49 -6.93
CA ALA A 80 5.62 -12.95 -8.20
C ALA A 80 6.75 -12.39 -9.07
N SER A 81 7.98 -12.38 -8.59
CA SER A 81 9.15 -11.78 -9.27
C SER A 81 8.93 -10.32 -9.65
N ILE A 82 8.13 -9.62 -8.87
CA ILE A 82 7.85 -8.19 -9.06
C ILE A 82 8.65 -7.41 -8.01
N GLU A 83 9.49 -6.52 -8.49
CA GLU A 83 10.24 -5.63 -7.64
C GLU A 83 9.50 -4.32 -7.43
N ARG A 84 9.81 -3.64 -6.33
CA ARG A 84 9.25 -2.32 -6.02
C ARG A 84 9.39 -1.32 -7.18
N ARG A 85 10.52 -1.32 -7.86
CA ARG A 85 10.80 -0.44 -9.01
C ARG A 85 9.87 -0.66 -10.20
N ASN A 86 9.20 -1.82 -10.27
CA ASN A 86 8.23 -2.12 -11.32
C ASN A 86 6.88 -1.46 -11.08
N ILE A 87 6.60 -1.04 -9.86
CA ILE A 87 5.35 -0.35 -9.49
C ILE A 87 5.46 1.10 -9.91
N ARG A 88 4.62 1.49 -10.86
CA ARG A 88 4.64 2.83 -11.44
C ARG A 88 3.74 3.82 -10.71
N TYR A 89 2.58 3.38 -10.27
CA TYR A 89 1.60 4.22 -9.61
C TYR A 89 1.17 3.60 -8.30
N ILE A 90 0.89 4.45 -7.32
CA ILE A 90 0.41 4.04 -6.01
C ILE A 90 -0.78 4.91 -5.65
N CYS A 91 -1.89 4.24 -5.31
CA CYS A 91 -3.10 4.87 -4.82
C CYS A 91 -3.30 4.47 -3.36
N HIS A 92 -3.53 5.43 -2.50
CA HIS A 92 -3.83 5.18 -1.10
C HIS A 92 -5.13 5.87 -0.71
N ARG A 93 -6.00 5.13 0.00
CA ARG A 93 -7.20 5.73 0.57
C ARG A 93 -6.83 6.57 1.78
N VAL A 94 -7.32 7.80 1.82
CA VAL A 94 -7.21 8.71 2.96
C VAL A 94 -8.60 8.84 3.59
N VAL A 95 -8.72 8.51 4.88
CA VAL A 95 -10.01 8.51 5.59
C VAL A 95 -10.49 9.95 5.84
N HIS A 96 -9.56 10.86 6.14
CA HIS A 96 -9.84 12.28 6.34
C HIS A 96 -8.94 13.13 5.44
N GLY A 97 -9.48 13.57 4.33
CA GLY A 97 -8.82 14.47 3.38
C GLY A 97 -9.10 15.96 3.63
N GLY A 98 -9.85 16.30 4.69
CA GLY A 98 -10.26 17.67 4.98
C GLY A 98 -11.15 18.22 3.89
N ASP A 99 -10.70 19.30 3.25
CA ASP A 99 -11.36 19.96 2.13
C ASP A 99 -11.13 19.27 0.77
N TYR A 100 -10.29 18.25 0.71
CA TYR A 100 -10.15 17.44 -0.49
C TYR A 100 -11.35 16.51 -0.67
N THR A 101 -12.09 16.71 -1.75
CA THR A 101 -13.28 15.92 -2.11
C THR A 101 -13.04 14.96 -3.28
N ARG A 102 -11.85 15.00 -3.88
CA ARG A 102 -11.45 14.21 -5.05
C ARG A 102 -10.07 13.60 -4.82
N PRO A 103 -9.71 12.56 -5.58
CA PRO A 103 -8.34 12.06 -5.57
C PRO A 103 -7.33 13.16 -5.86
N VAL A 104 -6.27 13.20 -5.09
CA VAL A 104 -5.22 14.22 -5.17
C VAL A 104 -3.89 13.54 -5.41
N GLN A 105 -3.13 14.07 -6.36
CA GLN A 105 -1.75 13.64 -6.53
C GLN A 105 -0.91 14.09 -5.34
N ILE A 106 -0.13 13.20 -4.78
CA ILE A 106 0.72 13.52 -3.63
C ILE A 106 1.94 14.30 -4.10
N THR A 107 1.97 15.56 -3.71
CA THR A 107 3.09 16.49 -3.86
C THR A 107 3.55 16.91 -2.46
N ALA A 108 4.64 17.64 -2.34
CA ALA A 108 5.08 18.16 -1.04
C ALA A 108 3.99 19.02 -0.38
N GLU A 109 3.26 19.82 -1.16
CA GLU A 109 2.19 20.68 -0.66
C GLU A 109 0.96 19.89 -0.20
N SER A 110 0.43 19.00 -1.03
CA SER A 110 -0.72 18.17 -0.66
C SER A 110 -0.40 17.23 0.48
N TYR A 111 0.83 16.75 0.55
CA TYR A 111 1.35 15.96 1.65
C TYR A 111 1.27 16.73 2.97
N HIS A 112 1.82 17.94 3.04
CA HIS A 112 1.77 18.76 4.24
C HIS A 112 0.34 19.10 4.67
N HIS A 113 -0.55 19.35 3.72
CA HIS A 113 -1.95 19.61 4.01
C HIS A 113 -2.62 18.40 4.69
N ILE A 114 -2.40 17.20 4.16
CA ILE A 114 -2.91 15.96 4.76
C ILE A 114 -2.26 15.71 6.12
N GLU A 115 -0.98 16.05 6.27
CA GLU A 115 -0.26 15.92 7.54
C GLU A 115 -0.87 16.78 8.64
N GLU A 116 -1.20 18.00 8.36
CA GLU A 116 -1.87 18.88 9.32
C GLU A 116 -3.21 18.30 9.79
N LEU A 117 -3.92 17.63 8.89
CA LEU A 117 -5.20 16.98 9.20
C LEU A 117 -5.04 15.69 10.01
N SER A 118 -3.88 15.04 9.96
CA SER A 118 -3.61 13.79 10.68
C SER A 118 -3.58 13.99 12.20
N ASN A 119 -3.35 15.19 12.68
CA ASN A 119 -3.44 15.54 14.09
C ASN A 119 -4.88 15.44 14.64
N LEU A 120 -5.88 15.36 13.77
CA LEU A 120 -7.29 15.27 14.12
C LEU A 120 -7.81 13.82 14.09
N ALA A 121 -7.02 12.88 13.57
CA ALA A 121 -7.39 11.46 13.49
C ALA A 121 -6.12 10.59 13.45
N PRO A 122 -6.16 9.34 13.96
CA PRO A 122 -5.00 8.45 13.98
C PRO A 122 -4.66 7.92 12.58
N LEU A 123 -4.41 8.81 11.65
CA LEU A 123 -4.01 8.52 10.26
C LEU A 123 -2.50 8.40 10.06
N TYR A 124 -1.76 8.39 11.14
CA TYR A 124 -0.29 8.35 11.14
C TYR A 124 0.29 7.21 10.31
N VAL A 125 -0.50 6.20 10.09
CA VAL A 125 -0.10 4.96 9.45
C VAL A 125 -0.08 5.04 7.93
N ALA A 126 -1.07 5.65 7.32
CA ALA A 126 -1.12 5.88 5.87
C ALA A 126 0.09 6.68 5.39
N TYR A 127 0.58 7.53 6.23
CA TYR A 127 1.72 8.40 6.07
C TYR A 127 3.05 7.69 5.86
N THR A 128 3.37 6.76 6.74
CA THR A 128 4.64 6.02 6.70
C THR A 128 4.76 5.24 5.39
N ILE A 129 3.64 4.70 4.91
CA ILE A 129 3.58 3.97 3.64
C ILE A 129 3.80 4.93 2.46
N LEU A 130 3.11 6.04 2.43
CA LEU A 130 3.24 7.05 1.38
C LEU A 130 4.64 7.65 1.33
N LEU A 131 5.23 7.99 2.46
CA LEU A 131 6.60 8.51 2.54
C LEU A 131 7.63 7.51 2.05
N THR A 132 7.52 6.27 2.49
CA THR A 132 8.45 5.21 2.08
C THR A 132 8.39 4.98 0.58
N LEU A 133 7.25 5.25 -0.04
CA LEU A 133 7.03 5.06 -1.48
C LEU A 133 7.35 6.32 -2.30
N SER A 134 6.98 7.50 -1.83
CA SER A 134 7.18 8.76 -2.56
C SER A 134 8.63 9.24 -2.59
N SER A 135 9.40 8.97 -1.53
CA SER A 135 10.81 9.38 -1.47
C SER A 135 11.71 8.76 -2.54
N ARG A 136 11.21 7.79 -3.30
CA ARG A 136 11.95 7.14 -4.39
C ARG A 136 11.36 7.33 -5.79
N ILE A 137 10.14 7.84 -5.91
CA ILE A 137 9.56 8.17 -7.22
C ILE A 137 10.14 9.49 -7.75
N SER A 138 10.64 10.36 -6.88
CA SER A 138 11.26 11.62 -7.28
C SER A 138 12.75 11.52 -7.66
N GLN A 139 13.30 10.31 -7.73
CA GLN A 139 14.72 10.08 -8.12
C GLN A 139 14.90 9.44 -9.50
N THR A 140 13.87 9.47 -10.33
CA THR A 140 14.00 9.09 -11.75
C THR A 140 13.63 10.22 -12.68
#